data_4f27159bd3e48373cbb3c2268fb71d07
#
_entry.id   4f27159bd3e48373cbb3c2268fb71d07
#
_cell.length_a   1.000
_cell.length_b   1.000
_cell.length_c   1.000
_cell.angle_alpha   90.00
_cell.angle_beta   90.00
_cell.angle_gamma   90.00
#
_symmetry.space_group_name_H-M   'P 1'
#
loop_
_entity.id
_entity.type
_entity.pdbx_description
1 polymer ?
#
loop_
_entity_poly.entity_id
_entity_poly.type
_entity_poly.pdbx_seq_one_letter_code
_entity_poly.pdbx_strand_id
1 'polypeptide(L)'
;VRQQSISDEMNVLSVNGLEVKVNGTIWYEPEYQNLGNLIKKKGDDYVTELLNPAVNAAARSVVGRYTPEQLYSSKRDVIEQEILDEVINLLDGQFLNVKRVLVEDVTLPNTIKNAIESKLKQEQESLEYEFRLVTADKEAQKVRIEAQGKADANRILSASLNDRILQDKGIEATIKLSESPNSKVIVIGSGKNGLPIILGNQ
;
A
#
# COMPACT_ATOMS: atom_id res chain seq x y z
N VAL A 1 -27.12 -26.96 19.03
CA VAL A 1 -25.66 -26.85 19.16
C VAL A 1 -25.27 -25.44 18.79
N ARG A 2 -24.53 -24.74 19.66
CA ARG A 2 -24.02 -23.41 19.39
C ARG A 2 -22.60 -23.52 18.82
N GLN A 3 -22.27 -22.66 17.88
CA GLN A 3 -20.89 -22.39 17.50
C GLN A 3 -20.09 -22.00 18.75
N GLN A 4 -18.94 -22.60 18.92
CA GLN A 4 -18.01 -22.38 20.04
C GLN A 4 -16.69 -21.86 19.50
N SER A 5 -15.92 -21.17 20.33
CA SER A 5 -14.58 -20.74 20.01
C SER A 5 -13.61 -21.13 21.12
N ILE A 6 -12.41 -21.46 20.73
CA ILE A 6 -11.30 -21.70 21.63
C ILE A 6 -10.09 -20.93 21.12
N SER A 7 -9.38 -20.27 22.02
CA SER A 7 -8.08 -19.66 21.74
C SER A 7 -6.99 -20.56 22.26
N ASP A 8 -5.96 -20.79 21.44
CA ASP A 8 -4.82 -21.62 21.79
C ASP A 8 -3.51 -20.94 21.41
N GLU A 9 -2.49 -21.12 22.23
CA GLU A 9 -1.12 -20.67 21.98
C GLU A 9 -0.28 -21.86 21.52
N MET A 10 0.21 -21.76 20.29
CA MET A 10 0.97 -22.84 19.66
C MET A 10 2.43 -22.43 19.49
N ASN A 11 3.34 -23.25 20.01
CA ASN A 11 4.78 -23.13 19.76
C ASN A 11 5.14 -24.00 18.55
N VAL A 12 5.52 -23.38 17.45
CA VAL A 12 5.81 -24.05 16.19
C VAL A 12 7.18 -23.62 15.66
N LEU A 13 7.81 -24.48 14.86
CA LEU A 13 9.06 -24.15 14.19
C LEU A 13 8.77 -23.71 12.75
N SER A 14 9.36 -22.60 12.36
CA SER A 14 9.36 -22.15 10.96
C SER A 14 10.26 -23.02 10.10
N VAL A 15 10.21 -22.85 8.78
CA VAL A 15 11.07 -23.58 7.82
C VAL A 15 12.57 -23.42 8.12
N ASN A 16 12.97 -22.32 8.74
CA ASN A 16 14.35 -22.03 9.12
C ASN A 16 14.71 -22.60 10.51
N GLY A 17 13.83 -23.38 11.15
CA GLY A 17 14.04 -23.94 12.49
C GLY A 17 13.94 -22.92 13.62
N LEU A 18 13.37 -21.74 13.38
CA LEU A 18 13.13 -20.74 14.42
C LEU A 18 11.80 -21.01 15.14
N GLU A 19 11.83 -20.94 16.45
CA GLU A 19 10.63 -21.05 17.26
C GLU A 19 9.78 -19.82 17.13
N VAL A 20 8.51 -20.04 16.78
CA VAL A 20 7.50 -19.01 16.57
C VAL A 20 6.32 -19.35 17.46
N LYS A 21 5.83 -18.37 18.20
CA LYS A 21 4.58 -18.50 18.94
C LYS A 21 3.45 -17.94 18.10
N VAL A 22 2.44 -18.76 17.88
CA VAL A 22 1.25 -18.41 17.11
C VAL A 22 0.05 -18.50 18.04
N ASN A 23 -0.63 -17.38 18.25
CA ASN A 23 -1.89 -17.33 18.95
C ASN A 23 -3.02 -17.34 17.94
N GLY A 24 -3.96 -18.24 18.12
CA GLY A 24 -5.08 -18.36 17.20
C GLY A 24 -6.38 -18.71 17.90
N THR A 25 -7.48 -18.28 17.27
CA THR A 25 -8.84 -18.63 17.71
C THR A 25 -9.50 -19.52 16.66
N ILE A 26 -10.01 -20.65 17.12
CA ILE A 26 -10.67 -21.66 16.29
C ILE A 26 -12.17 -21.63 16.58
N TRP A 27 -12.96 -21.49 15.53
CA TRP A 27 -14.40 -21.59 15.60
C TRP A 27 -14.86 -22.94 15.09
N TYR A 28 -15.57 -23.67 15.95
CA TYR A 28 -16.01 -25.02 15.67
C TYR A 28 -17.43 -25.27 16.16
N GLU A 29 -18.03 -26.30 15.64
CA GLU A 29 -19.31 -26.81 16.09
C GLU A 29 -19.34 -28.34 16.00
N PRO A 30 -19.81 -29.05 17.05
CA PRO A 30 -20.07 -30.47 16.96
C PRO A 30 -21.24 -30.76 16.03
N GLU A 31 -21.19 -31.86 15.30
CA GLU A 31 -22.32 -32.33 14.50
C GLU A 31 -23.49 -32.73 15.39
N TYR A 32 -24.61 -32.01 15.26
CA TYR A 32 -25.78 -32.22 16.12
C TYR A 32 -26.27 -33.66 16.08
N GLN A 33 -26.35 -34.29 14.90
CA GLN A 33 -26.85 -35.64 14.72
C GLN A 33 -25.93 -36.70 15.31
N ASN A 34 -24.65 -36.40 15.44
CA ASN A 34 -23.60 -37.31 15.88
C ASN A 34 -23.00 -36.99 17.26
N LEU A 35 -23.57 -36.02 17.97
CA LEU A 35 -23.08 -35.59 19.28
C LEU A 35 -22.95 -36.77 20.28
N GLY A 36 -23.92 -37.66 20.31
CA GLY A 36 -23.87 -38.86 21.14
C GLY A 36 -22.72 -39.81 20.79
N ASN A 37 -22.40 -39.92 19.51
CA ASN A 37 -21.28 -40.73 19.03
C ASN A 37 -19.92 -40.06 19.34
N LEU A 38 -19.84 -38.73 19.26
CA LEU A 38 -18.68 -37.96 19.62
C LEU A 38 -18.33 -38.17 21.10
N ILE A 39 -19.32 -37.98 22.00
CA ILE A 39 -19.15 -38.16 23.44
C ILE A 39 -18.79 -39.60 23.81
N LYS A 40 -19.42 -40.57 23.18
CA LYS A 40 -19.11 -42.00 23.41
C LYS A 40 -17.69 -42.36 22.98
N LYS A 41 -17.20 -41.82 21.89
CA LYS A 41 -15.87 -42.15 21.36
C LYS A 41 -14.73 -41.34 21.99
N LYS A 42 -14.98 -40.09 22.36
CA LYS A 42 -13.94 -39.12 22.77
C LYS A 42 -14.17 -38.52 24.14
N GLY A 43 -15.30 -38.83 24.79
CA GLY A 43 -15.63 -38.25 26.12
C GLY A 43 -16.19 -36.83 26.01
N ASP A 44 -16.45 -36.23 27.16
CA ASP A 44 -16.94 -34.85 27.23
C ASP A 44 -15.85 -33.81 26.93
N ASP A 45 -14.57 -34.21 27.02
CA ASP A 45 -13.41 -33.35 26.80
C ASP A 45 -12.81 -33.48 25.38
N TYR A 46 -13.67 -33.71 24.40
CA TYR A 46 -13.27 -33.86 22.99
C TYR A 46 -12.49 -32.66 22.44
N VAL A 47 -12.61 -31.49 23.06
CA VAL A 47 -11.86 -30.30 22.67
C VAL A 47 -10.37 -30.51 22.96
N THR A 48 -10.03 -30.90 24.16
CA THR A 48 -8.63 -31.11 24.58
C THR A 48 -8.03 -32.37 23.96
N GLU A 49 -8.87 -33.43 23.79
CA GLU A 49 -8.36 -34.73 23.31
C GLU A 49 -8.32 -34.85 21.79
N LEU A 50 -9.14 -34.07 21.08
CA LEU A 50 -9.27 -34.19 19.62
C LEU A 50 -8.98 -32.87 18.91
N LEU A 51 -9.68 -31.78 19.26
CA LEU A 51 -9.59 -30.52 18.52
C LEU A 51 -8.20 -29.88 18.68
N ASN A 52 -7.72 -29.69 19.90
CA ASN A 52 -6.43 -29.04 20.16
C ASN A 52 -5.25 -29.79 19.52
N PRO A 53 -5.12 -31.13 19.65
CA PRO A 53 -4.07 -31.86 18.95
C PRO A 53 -4.13 -31.75 17.44
N ALA A 54 -5.34 -31.78 16.84
CA ALA A 54 -5.51 -31.64 15.40
C ALA A 54 -5.09 -30.24 14.91
N VAL A 55 -5.51 -29.19 15.63
CA VAL A 55 -5.14 -27.81 15.31
C VAL A 55 -3.64 -27.59 15.46
N ASN A 56 -3.04 -28.08 16.56
CA ASN A 56 -1.60 -27.99 16.79
C ASN A 56 -0.79 -28.75 15.73
N ALA A 57 -1.27 -29.91 15.27
CA ALA A 57 -0.62 -30.67 14.19
C ALA A 57 -0.72 -29.93 12.86
N ALA A 58 -1.89 -29.40 12.52
CA ALA A 58 -2.11 -28.63 11.31
C ALA A 58 -1.25 -27.35 11.31
N ALA A 59 -1.27 -26.57 12.40
CA ALA A 59 -0.47 -25.38 12.54
C ALA A 59 1.02 -25.69 12.38
N ARG A 60 1.51 -26.77 13.00
CA ARG A 60 2.90 -27.21 12.89
C ARG A 60 3.27 -27.60 11.46
N SER A 61 2.39 -28.33 10.77
CA SER A 61 2.57 -28.73 9.38
C SER A 61 2.63 -27.52 8.42
N VAL A 62 1.71 -26.57 8.59
CA VAL A 62 1.58 -25.39 7.71
C VAL A 62 2.67 -24.37 8.00
N VAL A 63 2.82 -23.94 9.26
CA VAL A 63 3.79 -22.91 9.65
C VAL A 63 5.23 -23.35 9.35
N GLY A 64 5.52 -24.65 9.45
CA GLY A 64 6.82 -25.22 9.09
C GLY A 64 7.21 -25.06 7.63
N ARG A 65 6.30 -24.68 6.74
CA ARG A 65 6.58 -24.39 5.30
C ARG A 65 6.93 -22.93 5.05
N TYR A 66 6.68 -22.05 6.01
CA TYR A 66 6.82 -20.60 5.86
C TYR A 66 8.05 -20.06 6.59
N THR A 67 8.63 -18.98 6.05
CA THR A 67 9.67 -18.23 6.73
C THR A 67 9.05 -17.30 7.80
N PRO A 68 9.81 -16.92 8.86
CA PRO A 68 9.32 -15.97 9.85
C PRO A 68 8.84 -14.64 9.26
N GLU A 69 9.49 -14.19 8.18
CA GLU A 69 9.13 -12.97 7.46
C GLU A 69 7.75 -13.08 6.78
N GLN A 70 7.47 -14.23 6.16
CA GLN A 70 6.17 -14.51 5.54
C GLN A 70 5.05 -14.63 6.57
N LEU A 71 5.34 -15.20 7.73
CA LEU A 71 4.40 -15.30 8.84
C LEU A 71 4.05 -13.94 9.42
N TYR A 72 5.03 -13.03 9.49
CA TYR A 72 4.87 -11.72 10.10
C TYR A 72 4.18 -10.70 9.18
N SER A 73 4.41 -10.73 7.85
CA SER A 73 4.08 -9.59 6.99
C SER A 73 2.88 -9.75 6.05
N SER A 74 2.78 -10.79 5.24
CA SER A 74 1.89 -10.68 4.08
C SER A 74 1.03 -11.88 3.74
N LYS A 75 1.25 -13.02 4.37
CA LYS A 75 0.55 -14.27 3.99
C LYS A 75 -0.37 -14.83 5.07
N ARG A 76 -0.77 -14.01 6.03
CA ARG A 76 -1.61 -14.46 7.16
C ARG A 76 -2.90 -15.14 6.68
N ASP A 77 -3.63 -14.51 5.75
CA ASP A 77 -4.89 -15.05 5.22
C ASP A 77 -4.69 -16.41 4.55
N VAL A 78 -3.59 -16.57 3.79
CA VAL A 78 -3.26 -17.84 3.13
C VAL A 78 -2.94 -18.92 4.15
N ILE A 79 -2.18 -18.56 5.18
CA ILE A 79 -1.80 -19.48 6.25
C ILE A 79 -3.01 -19.91 7.07
N GLU A 80 -3.93 -18.98 7.39
CA GLU A 80 -5.19 -19.29 8.05
C GLU A 80 -6.01 -20.32 7.25
N GLN A 81 -6.11 -20.11 5.94
CA GLN A 81 -6.85 -21.01 5.07
C GLN A 81 -6.19 -22.39 4.97
N GLU A 82 -4.86 -22.43 4.82
CA GLU A 82 -4.14 -23.72 4.78
C GLU A 82 -4.26 -24.49 6.11
N ILE A 83 -4.19 -23.77 7.25
CA ILE A 83 -4.41 -24.41 8.58
C ILE A 83 -5.83 -24.93 8.66
N LEU A 84 -6.83 -24.17 8.24
CA LEU A 84 -8.22 -24.61 8.23
C LEU A 84 -8.40 -25.88 7.40
N ASP A 85 -7.88 -25.90 6.18
CA ASP A 85 -8.00 -27.03 5.28
C ASP A 85 -7.32 -28.29 5.86
N GLU A 86 -6.16 -28.13 6.47
CA GLU A 86 -5.45 -29.23 7.13
C GLU A 86 -6.18 -29.72 8.37
N VAL A 87 -6.78 -28.83 9.19
CA VAL A 87 -7.59 -29.20 10.34
C VAL A 87 -8.84 -29.97 9.91
N ILE A 88 -9.53 -29.52 8.83
CA ILE A 88 -10.69 -30.22 8.28
C ILE A 88 -10.29 -31.63 7.84
N ASN A 89 -9.16 -31.78 7.17
CA ASN A 89 -8.66 -33.11 6.75
C ASN A 89 -8.35 -34.01 7.94
N LEU A 90 -7.73 -33.49 9.01
CA LEU A 90 -7.39 -34.25 10.20
C LEU A 90 -8.61 -34.65 11.03
N LEU A 91 -9.67 -33.85 10.98
CA LEU A 91 -10.91 -34.08 11.71
C LEU A 91 -11.98 -34.79 10.87
N ASP A 92 -11.67 -35.21 9.64
CA ASP A 92 -12.62 -35.93 8.80
C ASP A 92 -13.17 -37.20 9.51
N GLY A 93 -14.47 -37.35 9.51
CA GLY A 93 -15.16 -38.46 10.18
C GLY A 93 -15.12 -38.42 11.73
N GLN A 94 -14.70 -37.33 12.36
CA GLN A 94 -14.63 -37.20 13.82
C GLN A 94 -15.84 -36.45 14.43
N PHE A 95 -16.86 -36.15 13.65
CA PHE A 95 -18.13 -35.51 14.07
C PHE A 95 -17.92 -34.06 14.63
N LEU A 96 -16.86 -33.41 14.22
CA LEU A 96 -16.53 -32.02 14.53
C LEU A 96 -16.34 -31.22 13.25
N ASN A 97 -17.06 -30.10 13.13
CA ASN A 97 -16.92 -29.18 12.01
C ASN A 97 -16.16 -27.93 12.46
N VAL A 98 -15.00 -27.68 11.90
CA VAL A 98 -14.27 -26.43 12.07
C VAL A 98 -14.72 -25.46 11.01
N LYS A 99 -15.16 -24.27 11.42
CA LYS A 99 -15.69 -23.23 10.53
C LYS A 99 -14.65 -22.22 10.13
N ARG A 100 -13.76 -21.88 11.07
CA ARG A 100 -12.75 -20.86 10.85
C ARG A 100 -11.58 -21.04 11.79
N VAL A 101 -10.41 -20.74 11.29
CA VAL A 101 -9.19 -20.54 12.07
C VAL A 101 -8.75 -19.11 11.85
N LEU A 102 -8.48 -18.39 12.92
CA LEU A 102 -7.95 -17.02 12.91
C LEU A 102 -6.59 -17.03 13.58
N VAL A 103 -5.60 -16.46 12.93
CA VAL A 103 -4.28 -16.22 13.51
C VAL A 103 -4.27 -14.79 14.05
N GLU A 104 -4.33 -14.65 15.38
CA GLU A 104 -4.43 -13.33 16.04
C GLU A 104 -3.07 -12.66 16.12
N ASP A 105 -2.07 -13.37 16.60
CA ASP A 105 -0.71 -12.84 16.76
C ASP A 105 0.35 -13.90 16.45
N VAL A 106 1.46 -13.40 15.90
CA VAL A 106 2.66 -14.19 15.62
C VAL A 106 3.83 -13.54 16.33
N THR A 107 4.23 -14.12 17.44
CA THR A 107 5.33 -13.61 18.25
C THR A 107 6.65 -14.25 17.83
N LEU A 108 7.61 -13.40 17.43
CA LEU A 108 8.97 -13.76 17.06
C LEU A 108 9.96 -13.33 18.16
N PRO A 109 11.11 -13.99 18.29
CA PRO A 109 12.20 -13.48 19.09
C PRO A 109 12.60 -12.06 18.67
N ASN A 110 12.85 -11.17 19.62
CA ASN A 110 13.10 -9.75 19.37
C ASN A 110 14.24 -9.49 18.37
N THR A 111 15.28 -10.33 18.39
CA THR A 111 16.41 -10.24 17.44
C THR A 111 15.97 -10.44 16.00
N ILE A 112 15.10 -11.41 15.77
CA ILE A 112 14.56 -11.73 14.43
C ILE A 112 13.55 -10.68 13.99
N LYS A 113 12.67 -10.27 14.90
CA LYS A 113 11.71 -9.20 14.65
C LYS A 113 12.41 -7.92 14.19
N ASN A 114 13.42 -7.45 14.94
CA ASN A 114 14.19 -6.26 14.59
C ASN A 114 14.92 -6.40 13.25
N ALA A 115 15.45 -7.58 12.94
CA ALA A 115 16.10 -7.84 11.66
C ALA A 115 15.11 -7.77 10.48
N ILE A 116 13.92 -8.35 10.63
CA ILE A 116 12.85 -8.28 9.63
C ILE A 116 12.37 -6.84 9.44
N GLU A 117 12.11 -6.11 10.53
CA GLU A 117 11.68 -4.72 10.48
C GLU A 117 12.73 -3.82 9.81
N SER A 118 14.02 -4.02 10.12
CA SER A 118 15.12 -3.29 9.47
C SER A 118 15.19 -3.58 7.97
N LYS A 119 15.04 -4.85 7.57
CA LYS A 119 15.02 -5.26 6.17
C LYS A 119 13.85 -4.64 5.42
N LEU A 120 12.65 -4.73 5.98
CA LEU A 120 11.44 -4.14 5.38
C LEU A 120 11.58 -2.61 5.24
N LYS A 121 12.16 -1.95 6.23
CA LYS A 121 12.45 -0.51 6.16
C LYS A 121 13.40 -0.17 5.02
N GLN A 122 14.49 -0.93 4.86
CA GLN A 122 15.44 -0.72 3.76
C GLN A 122 14.80 -0.97 2.39
N GLU A 123 13.95 -1.99 2.27
CA GLU A 123 13.20 -2.25 1.03
C GLU A 123 12.25 -1.08 0.70
N GLN A 124 11.53 -0.56 1.70
CA GLN A 124 10.65 0.61 1.51
C GLN A 124 11.44 1.86 1.12
N GLU A 125 12.57 2.13 1.76
CA GLU A 125 13.45 3.25 1.43
C GLU A 125 14.00 3.13 -0.01
N SER A 126 14.35 1.91 -0.45
CA SER A 126 14.80 1.66 -1.83
C SER A 126 13.70 1.90 -2.85
N LEU A 127 12.49 1.40 -2.59
CA LEU A 127 11.33 1.65 -3.46
C LEU A 127 10.96 3.13 -3.52
N GLU A 128 11.03 3.85 -2.40
CA GLU A 128 10.81 5.29 -2.37
C GLU A 128 11.86 6.03 -3.20
N TYR A 129 13.12 5.61 -3.11
CA TYR A 129 14.20 6.22 -3.90
C TYR A 129 14.00 6.00 -5.40
N GLU A 130 13.65 4.78 -5.81
CA GLU A 130 13.31 4.47 -7.22
C GLU A 130 12.14 5.33 -7.71
N PHE A 131 11.09 5.47 -6.90
CA PHE A 131 9.95 6.32 -7.23
C PHE A 131 10.35 7.78 -7.38
N ARG A 132 11.22 8.29 -6.51
CA ARG A 132 11.74 9.66 -6.59
C ARG A 132 12.57 9.88 -7.86
N LEU A 133 13.39 8.91 -8.28
CA LEU A 133 14.13 8.97 -9.53
C LEU A 133 13.21 9.04 -10.75
N VAL A 134 12.20 8.16 -10.80
CA VAL A 134 11.21 8.15 -11.88
C VAL A 134 10.44 9.48 -11.93
N THR A 135 10.08 10.02 -10.78
CA THR A 135 9.35 11.29 -10.68
C THR A 135 10.23 12.46 -11.16
N ALA A 136 11.49 12.51 -10.73
CA ALA A 136 12.44 13.52 -11.17
C ALA A 136 12.70 13.48 -12.68
N ASP A 137 12.80 12.29 -13.27
CA ASP A 137 12.94 12.13 -14.73
C ASP A 137 11.70 12.64 -15.48
N LYS A 138 10.49 12.28 -15.02
CA LYS A 138 9.24 12.79 -15.59
C LYS A 138 9.13 14.30 -15.48
N GLU A 139 9.56 14.88 -14.38
CA GLU A 139 9.54 16.32 -14.18
C GLU A 139 10.53 17.03 -15.09
N ALA A 140 11.75 16.49 -15.25
CA ALA A 140 12.72 16.97 -16.22
C ALA A 140 12.21 16.91 -17.67
N GLN A 141 11.53 15.80 -18.03
CA GLN A 141 10.90 15.65 -19.35
C GLN A 141 9.80 16.68 -19.55
N LYS A 142 8.94 16.90 -18.55
CA LYS A 142 7.89 17.93 -18.57
C LYS A 142 8.48 19.32 -18.83
N VAL A 143 9.48 19.72 -18.06
CA VAL A 143 10.17 21.02 -18.23
C VAL A 143 10.76 21.15 -19.63
N ARG A 144 11.36 20.07 -20.17
CA ARG A 144 11.90 20.06 -21.55
C ARG A 144 10.81 20.27 -22.58
N ILE A 145 9.67 19.57 -22.47
CA ILE A 145 8.52 19.70 -23.38
C ILE A 145 7.95 21.12 -23.30
N GLU A 146 7.79 21.66 -22.09
CA GLU A 146 7.30 23.05 -21.93
C GLU A 146 8.26 24.08 -22.52
N ALA A 147 9.58 23.91 -22.33
CA ALA A 147 10.57 24.79 -22.92
C ALA A 147 10.57 24.70 -24.44
N GLN A 148 10.46 23.48 -24.99
CA GLN A 148 10.35 23.26 -26.43
C GLN A 148 9.09 23.92 -26.99
N GLY A 149 7.93 23.73 -26.34
CA GLY A 149 6.67 24.36 -26.72
C GLY A 149 6.74 25.88 -26.72
N LYS A 150 7.39 26.48 -25.71
CA LYS A 150 7.63 27.93 -25.65
C LYS A 150 8.55 28.40 -26.77
N ALA A 151 9.63 27.68 -27.07
CA ALA A 151 10.55 27.99 -28.14
C ALA A 151 9.85 27.94 -29.52
N ASP A 152 9.04 26.89 -29.75
CA ASP A 152 8.27 26.76 -30.97
C ASP A 152 7.19 27.84 -31.11
N ALA A 153 6.47 28.15 -30.03
CA ALA A 153 5.52 29.26 -30.01
C ALA A 153 6.19 30.62 -30.34
N ASN A 154 7.34 30.88 -29.70
CA ASN A 154 8.12 32.12 -29.98
C ASN A 154 8.63 32.18 -31.40
N ARG A 155 9.05 31.04 -31.99
CA ARG A 155 9.48 30.96 -33.39
C ARG A 155 8.33 31.27 -34.34
N ILE A 156 7.14 30.73 -34.10
CA ILE A 156 5.93 30.98 -34.88
C ILE A 156 5.54 32.46 -34.77
N LEU A 157 5.54 33.00 -33.55
CA LEU A 157 5.23 34.42 -33.33
C LEU A 157 6.24 35.34 -34.03
N SER A 158 7.54 35.05 -33.91
CA SER A 158 8.58 35.86 -34.58
C SER A 158 8.49 35.80 -36.09
N ALA A 159 8.10 34.66 -36.67
CA ALA A 159 7.88 34.53 -38.11
C ALA A 159 6.62 35.25 -38.58
N SER A 160 5.63 35.45 -37.72
CA SER A 160 4.37 36.14 -38.03
C SER A 160 4.39 37.66 -37.71
N LEU A 161 5.37 38.11 -36.90
CA LEU A 161 5.49 39.51 -36.49
C LEU A 161 6.09 40.35 -37.63
N ASN A 162 5.21 41.11 -38.28
CA ASN A 162 5.58 42.16 -39.22
C ASN A 162 5.54 43.52 -38.48
N ASP A 163 6.31 44.51 -38.91
CA ASP A 163 6.31 45.85 -38.27
C ASP A 163 4.90 46.44 -38.10
N ARG A 164 3.99 46.15 -39.02
CA ARG A 164 2.58 46.53 -38.93
C ARG A 164 1.84 45.89 -37.78
N ILE A 165 2.08 44.59 -37.52
CA ILE A 165 1.44 43.86 -36.42
C ILE A 165 1.97 44.33 -35.07
N LEU A 166 3.27 44.70 -34.99
CA LEU A 166 3.85 45.30 -33.80
C LEU A 166 3.25 46.68 -33.51
N GLN A 167 2.98 47.49 -34.53
CA GLN A 167 2.30 48.77 -34.38
C GLN A 167 0.86 48.60 -33.91
N ASP A 168 0.08 47.68 -34.50
CA ASP A 168 -1.29 47.37 -34.11
C ASP A 168 -1.38 46.89 -32.66
N LYS A 169 -0.50 45.99 -32.25
CA LYS A 169 -0.44 45.54 -30.84
C LYS A 169 0.01 46.63 -29.88
N GLY A 170 0.89 47.52 -30.29
CA GLY A 170 1.25 48.71 -29.53
C GLY A 170 0.07 49.65 -29.33
N ILE A 171 -0.74 49.88 -30.36
CA ILE A 171 -1.97 50.67 -30.29
C ILE A 171 -3.01 50.00 -29.38
N GLU A 172 -3.23 48.68 -29.51
CA GLU A 172 -4.16 47.92 -28.67
C GLU A 172 -3.76 47.97 -27.19
N ALA A 173 -2.48 47.80 -26.89
CA ALA A 173 -1.95 47.92 -25.52
C ALA A 173 -2.15 49.35 -24.96
N THR A 174 -1.98 50.37 -25.77
CA THR A 174 -2.19 51.77 -25.37
C THR A 174 -3.66 52.06 -25.08
N ILE A 175 -4.58 51.53 -25.89
CA ILE A 175 -6.02 51.65 -25.67
C ILE A 175 -6.41 50.96 -24.35
N LYS A 176 -5.97 49.73 -24.10
CA LYS A 176 -6.22 49.01 -22.84
C LYS A 176 -5.67 49.73 -21.62
N LEU A 177 -4.55 50.40 -21.76
CA LEU A 177 -3.96 51.23 -20.71
C LEU A 177 -4.78 52.51 -20.44
N SER A 178 -5.34 53.11 -21.48
CA SER A 178 -6.19 54.30 -21.33
C SER A 178 -7.53 54.00 -20.67
N GLU A 179 -8.05 52.77 -20.81
CA GLU A 179 -9.28 52.30 -20.19
C GLU A 179 -9.07 51.83 -18.72
N SER A 180 -7.83 51.75 -18.23
CA SER A 180 -7.52 51.29 -16.87
C SER A 180 -7.91 52.36 -15.86
N PRO A 181 -8.69 52.00 -14.78
CA PRO A 181 -9.14 52.96 -13.76
C PRO A 181 -8.03 53.51 -12.87
N ASN A 182 -6.81 53.03 -12.99
CA ASN A 182 -5.63 53.52 -12.27
C ASN A 182 -4.89 54.52 -13.14
N SER A 183 -4.98 55.81 -12.83
CA SER A 183 -4.21 56.88 -13.47
C SER A 183 -2.72 56.71 -13.21
N LYS A 184 -2.04 56.08 -14.15
CA LYS A 184 -0.56 56.04 -14.21
C LYS A 184 -0.10 56.87 -15.39
N VAL A 185 0.85 57.78 -15.13
CA VAL A 185 1.46 58.57 -16.23
C VAL A 185 2.40 57.62 -16.98
N ILE A 186 2.07 57.37 -18.23
CA ILE A 186 2.88 56.52 -19.13
C ILE A 186 3.52 57.48 -20.13
N VAL A 187 4.85 57.56 -20.11
CA VAL A 187 5.61 58.27 -21.12
C VAL A 187 6.04 57.26 -22.20
N ILE A 188 5.45 57.40 -23.36
CA ILE A 188 5.85 56.59 -24.53
C ILE A 188 7.00 57.33 -25.20
N GLY A 189 8.23 56.83 -24.96
CA GLY A 189 9.42 57.36 -25.66
C GLY A 189 9.49 56.83 -27.08
N SER A 190 9.80 57.68 -28.04
CA SER A 190 10.07 57.30 -29.41
C SER A 190 11.54 56.78 -29.56
N GLY A 191 11.86 55.73 -28.86
CA GLY A 191 13.10 54.96 -29.08
C GLY A 191 12.93 53.96 -30.22
N LYS A 192 14.03 53.62 -30.91
CA LYS A 192 14.04 52.61 -31.99
C LYS A 192 13.38 51.27 -31.69
N ASN A 193 13.03 50.97 -30.44
CA ASN A 193 12.40 49.73 -29.98
C ASN A 193 11.04 49.94 -29.31
N GLY A 194 10.45 51.17 -29.31
CA GLY A 194 9.04 51.41 -28.95
C GLY A 194 8.49 50.85 -27.64
N LEU A 195 9.32 50.54 -26.66
CA LEU A 195 8.89 50.00 -25.36
C LEU A 195 8.44 51.16 -24.45
N PRO A 196 7.24 51.09 -23.86
CA PRO A 196 6.77 52.07 -22.86
C PRO A 196 7.56 51.97 -21.56
N ILE A 197 8.03 53.09 -21.06
CA ILE A 197 8.64 53.20 -19.73
C ILE A 197 7.51 53.55 -18.75
N ILE A 198 7.25 52.66 -17.80
CA ILE A 198 6.28 52.90 -16.73
C ILE A 198 7.01 53.60 -15.59
N LEU A 199 6.74 54.85 -15.31
CA LEU A 199 7.16 55.52 -14.12
C LEU A 199 6.10 55.31 -13.02
N GLY A 200 6.41 54.42 -12.06
CA GLY A 200 5.58 54.23 -10.88
C GLY A 200 5.68 55.44 -9.97
N ASN A 201 4.54 55.96 -9.48
CA ASN A 201 4.51 56.95 -8.43
C ASN A 201 4.83 56.27 -7.08
N GLN A 202 5.71 56.89 -6.30
CA GLN A 202 5.95 56.52 -4.88
C GLN A 202 4.80 56.95 -4.01
#